data_81b87aac2955f15d7baf2cf8d9a4f3da
#
_entry.id   81b87aac2955f15d7baf2cf8d9a4f3da
#
_cell.length_a   1.000
_cell.length_b   1.000
_cell.length_c   1.000
_cell.angle_alpha   90.00
_cell.angle_beta   90.00
_cell.angle_gamma   90.00
#
_symmetry.space_group_name_H-M   'P 1'
#
loop_
_entity.id
_entity.type
_entity.pdbx_description
1 polymer ?
#
loop_
_entity_poly.entity_id
_entity_poly.type
_entity_poly.pdbx_seq_one_letter_code
_entity_poly.pdbx_strand_id
1 'polypeptide(L)'
;MNSSFWIPACPVWDKILNLKEKIIHESLKLFSLKGFIGTSIQDILEAANTSKGGFYNHFSSKEALFFQVIDEARKIWREKNLKGLDKIETPTEIIKRLLKNYKDRYLKDADNFPGGCVFIT
;
A
#
# COMPACT_ATOMS: atom_id res chain seq x y z
N MET A 1 17.27 -24.01 -6.06
CA MET A 1 17.22 -23.58 -5.93
C MET A 1 17.32 -23.14 -5.71
N ASN A 2 17.19 -23.01 -5.81
CA ASN A 2 17.08 -22.33 -5.61
C ASN A 2 17.21 -21.78 -5.27
N SER A 3 17.34 -21.69 -5.22
CA SER A 3 17.32 -21.07 -4.87
C SER A 3 17.34 -20.51 -4.63
N SER A 4 17.50 -20.55 -4.71
CA SER A 4 17.37 -19.99 -4.51
C SER A 4 17.20 -19.72 -4.19
N PHE A 5 17.24 -19.95 -4.05
CA PHE A 5 16.92 -19.65 -3.73
C PHE A 5 17.11 -19.26 -3.11
N TRP A 6 17.46 -19.24 -2.79
CA TRP A 6 17.39 -18.69 -2.33
C TRP A 6 17.40 -17.68 -1.92
N ILE A 7 17.01 -17.43 -1.86
CA ILE A 7 17.00 -16.42 -1.78
C ILE A 7 16.73 -15.75 -1.06
N PRO A 8 16.89 -15.36 -0.55
CA PRO A 8 16.46 -14.85 0.42
C PRO A 8 15.51 -14.09 0.49
N ALA A 9 15.40 -13.69 0.95
CA ALA A 9 14.47 -12.98 1.07
C ALA A 9 13.78 -12.98 -0.05
N CYS A 10 13.44 -13.74 -0.23
CA CYS A 10 13.11 -13.61 -1.24
C CYS A 10 11.93 -13.24 -1.68
N PRO A 11 11.78 -12.34 -2.14
CA PRO A 11 10.66 -11.78 -2.68
C PRO A 11 10.05 -12.58 -3.77
N VAL A 12 10.70 -13.57 -4.21
CA VAL A 12 10.15 -14.48 -5.19
C VAL A 12 8.93 -15.20 -4.66
N TRP A 13 8.98 -15.53 -3.38
CA TRP A 13 7.84 -16.15 -2.72
C TRP A 13 6.64 -15.27 -2.76
N ASP A 14 6.85 -13.99 -2.47
CA ASP A 14 5.77 -13.04 -2.45
C ASP A 14 5.13 -12.93 -3.81
N LYS A 15 5.92 -12.96 -4.86
CA LYS A 15 5.38 -12.90 -6.21
C LYS A 15 4.49 -14.07 -6.53
N ILE A 16 4.92 -15.26 -6.14
CA ILE A 16 4.18 -16.48 -6.46
C ILE A 16 2.92 -16.60 -5.63
N LEU A 17 3.02 -16.35 -4.33
CA LEU A 17 1.93 -16.57 -3.43
C LEU A 17 0.98 -15.40 -3.33
N ASN A 18 1.47 -14.19 -3.59
CA ASN A 18 0.74 -12.98 -3.30
C ASN A 18 0.71 -11.98 -4.45
N LEU A 19 0.41 -12.47 -5.66
CA LEU A 19 0.27 -11.58 -6.80
C LEU A 19 -0.80 -10.52 -6.53
N LYS A 20 -1.90 -10.93 -5.88
CA LYS A 20 -2.97 -10.00 -5.54
C LYS A 20 -2.45 -8.87 -4.65
N GLU A 21 -1.68 -9.23 -3.61
CA GLU A 21 -1.12 -8.23 -2.71
C GLU A 21 -0.11 -7.35 -3.42
N LYS A 22 0.68 -7.93 -4.32
CA LYS A 22 1.63 -7.16 -5.08
C LYS A 22 0.94 -6.14 -5.97
N ILE A 23 -0.15 -6.54 -6.61
CA ILE A 23 -0.93 -5.61 -7.42
C ILE A 23 -1.48 -4.47 -6.55
N ILE A 24 -1.99 -4.80 -5.36
CA ILE A 24 -2.51 -3.79 -4.44
C ILE A 24 -1.40 -2.81 -4.03
N HIS A 25 -0.24 -3.33 -3.63
CA HIS A 25 0.86 -2.47 -3.15
C HIS A 25 1.43 -1.58 -4.25
N GLU A 26 1.64 -2.14 -5.45
CA GLU A 26 2.13 -1.32 -6.55
C GLU A 26 1.11 -0.28 -6.99
N SER A 27 -0.17 -0.66 -6.96
CA SER A 27 -1.24 0.28 -7.26
C SER A 27 -1.35 1.39 -6.24
N LEU A 28 -1.13 1.06 -4.97
CA LEU A 28 -1.12 2.07 -3.90
C LEU A 28 -0.07 3.13 -4.18
N LYS A 29 1.13 2.72 -4.57
CA LYS A 29 2.20 3.66 -4.90
C LYS A 29 1.83 4.51 -6.11
N LEU A 30 1.29 3.88 -7.16
CA LEU A 30 0.92 4.59 -8.37
C LEU A 30 -0.22 5.58 -8.12
N PHE A 31 -1.24 5.17 -7.37
CA PHE A 31 -2.34 6.07 -7.03
C PHE A 31 -1.87 7.22 -6.15
N SER A 32 -0.90 6.96 -5.27
CA SER A 32 -0.29 8.02 -4.47
C SER A 32 0.45 9.04 -5.32
N LEU A 33 1.14 8.57 -6.36
CA LEU A 33 1.93 9.45 -7.24
C LEU A 33 1.10 10.14 -8.31
N LYS A 34 0.20 9.42 -8.95
CA LYS A 34 -0.48 9.88 -10.17
C LYS A 34 -1.99 10.05 -10.02
N GLY A 35 -2.54 9.62 -8.90
CA GLY A 35 -3.98 9.61 -8.69
C GLY A 35 -4.66 8.46 -9.42
N PHE A 36 -5.94 8.25 -9.09
CA PHE A 36 -6.70 7.17 -9.70
C PHE A 36 -6.86 7.35 -11.21
N ILE A 37 -7.24 8.55 -11.64
CA ILE A 37 -7.47 8.83 -13.05
C ILE A 37 -6.18 8.81 -13.84
N GLY A 38 -5.08 9.25 -13.23
CA GLY A 38 -3.78 9.30 -13.89
C GLY A 38 -3.07 7.96 -14.00
N THR A 39 -3.63 6.91 -13.42
CA THR A 39 -3.01 5.57 -13.42
C THR A 39 -3.82 4.66 -14.34
N SER A 40 -3.19 4.11 -15.36
CA SER A 40 -3.85 3.17 -16.27
C SER A 40 -3.65 1.74 -15.78
N ILE A 41 -4.50 0.83 -16.30
CA ILE A 41 -4.29 -0.60 -16.01
C ILE A 41 -2.92 -1.04 -16.52
N GLN A 42 -2.49 -0.54 -17.68
CA GLN A 42 -1.19 -0.86 -18.22
C GLN A 42 -0.06 -0.46 -17.26
N ASP A 43 -0.16 0.71 -16.64
CA ASP A 43 0.81 1.14 -15.63
C ASP A 43 0.89 0.12 -14.49
N ILE A 44 -0.26 -0.37 -14.06
CA ILE A 44 -0.34 -1.34 -12.96
C ILE A 44 0.27 -2.67 -13.38
N LEU A 45 -0.04 -3.14 -14.59
CA LEU A 45 0.51 -4.40 -15.08
C LEU A 45 2.04 -4.35 -15.14
N GLU A 46 2.59 -3.24 -15.59
CA GLU A 46 4.04 -3.06 -15.66
C GLU A 46 4.66 -3.00 -14.28
N ALA A 47 4.06 -2.25 -13.37
CA ALA A 47 4.59 -2.12 -12.01
C ALA A 47 4.54 -3.45 -11.25
N ALA A 48 3.48 -4.21 -11.42
CA ALA A 48 3.34 -5.50 -10.74
C ALA A 48 3.99 -6.65 -11.51
N ASN A 49 4.50 -6.35 -12.70
CA ASN A 49 5.14 -7.35 -13.55
C ASN A 49 4.20 -8.52 -13.83
N THR A 50 3.01 -8.23 -14.29
CA THR A 50 2.00 -9.24 -14.56
C THR A 50 1.28 -8.96 -15.89
N SER A 51 0.44 -9.90 -16.31
CA SER A 51 -0.33 -9.80 -17.54
C SER A 51 -1.76 -9.37 -17.25
N LYS A 52 -2.51 -9.03 -18.31
CA LYS A 52 -3.94 -8.77 -18.15
C LYS A 52 -4.66 -9.94 -17.51
N GLY A 53 -4.33 -11.17 -17.92
CA GLY A 53 -4.93 -12.35 -17.33
C GLY A 53 -4.69 -12.43 -15.83
N GLY A 54 -3.44 -12.19 -15.42
CA GLY A 54 -3.08 -12.19 -14.02
C GLY A 54 -3.87 -11.15 -13.23
N PHE A 55 -4.01 -9.95 -13.80
CA PHE A 55 -4.78 -8.89 -13.16
C PHE A 55 -6.27 -9.26 -13.04
N TYR A 56 -6.89 -9.66 -14.15
CA TYR A 56 -8.33 -9.91 -14.14
C TYR A 56 -8.73 -11.20 -13.43
N ASN A 57 -7.76 -12.05 -13.06
CA ASN A 57 -8.03 -13.16 -12.16
C ASN A 57 -8.33 -12.69 -10.74
N HIS A 58 -7.86 -11.51 -10.37
CA HIS A 58 -8.00 -11.00 -9.02
C HIS A 58 -8.93 -9.80 -8.89
N PHE A 59 -9.06 -9.00 -9.94
CA PHE A 59 -9.85 -7.77 -9.89
C PHE A 59 -10.68 -7.65 -11.17
N SER A 60 -11.97 -7.35 -11.01
CA SER A 60 -12.87 -7.23 -12.16
C SER A 60 -12.68 -5.91 -12.92
N SER A 61 -12.12 -4.90 -12.27
CA SER A 61 -11.93 -3.58 -12.86
C SER A 61 -10.92 -2.77 -12.07
N LYS A 62 -10.51 -1.63 -12.63
CA LYS A 62 -9.62 -0.71 -11.91
C LYS A 62 -10.33 -0.14 -10.68
N GLU A 63 -11.62 0.09 -10.78
CA GLU A 63 -12.42 0.58 -9.66
C GLU A 63 -12.47 -0.43 -8.51
N ALA A 64 -12.68 -1.70 -8.84
CA ALA A 64 -12.68 -2.75 -7.82
C ALA A 64 -11.33 -2.83 -7.11
N LEU A 65 -10.26 -2.72 -7.87
CA LEU A 65 -8.91 -2.65 -7.29
C LEU A 65 -8.77 -1.44 -6.40
N PHE A 66 -9.26 -0.30 -6.82
CA PHE A 66 -9.13 0.93 -6.06
C PHE A 66 -9.73 0.81 -4.67
N PHE A 67 -10.90 0.18 -4.54
CA PHE A 67 -11.51 0.00 -3.23
C PHE A 67 -10.63 -0.85 -2.32
N GLN A 68 -9.97 -1.87 -2.85
CA GLN A 68 -9.06 -2.68 -2.06
C GLN A 68 -7.79 -1.92 -1.70
N VAL A 69 -7.33 -1.04 -2.59
CA VAL A 69 -6.18 -0.18 -2.31
C VAL A 69 -6.52 0.79 -1.16
N ILE A 70 -7.73 1.35 -1.16
CA ILE A 70 -8.17 2.23 -0.07
C ILE A 70 -8.23 1.47 1.25
N ASP A 71 -8.68 0.21 1.24
CA ASP A 71 -8.68 -0.61 2.45
C ASP A 71 -7.26 -0.84 2.97
N GLU A 72 -6.33 -1.11 2.07
CA GLU A 72 -4.93 -1.30 2.46
C GLU A 72 -4.34 -0.01 3.01
N ALA A 73 -4.62 1.13 2.36
CA ALA A 73 -4.16 2.42 2.83
C ALA A 73 -4.71 2.72 4.23
N ARG A 74 -5.96 2.33 4.49
CA ARG A 74 -6.57 2.54 5.79
C ARG A 74 -5.91 1.69 6.88
N LYS A 75 -5.53 0.44 6.54
CA LYS A 75 -4.79 -0.40 7.48
C LYS A 75 -3.47 0.23 7.84
N ILE A 76 -2.72 0.67 6.84
CA ILE A 76 -1.43 1.32 7.04
C ILE A 76 -1.61 2.58 7.89
N TRP A 77 -2.64 3.36 7.59
CA TRP A 77 -2.95 4.56 8.36
C TRP A 77 -3.14 4.24 9.84
N ARG A 78 -3.94 3.20 10.12
CA ARG A 78 -4.19 2.78 11.50
C ARG A 78 -2.91 2.36 12.21
N GLU A 79 -2.14 1.49 11.57
CA GLU A 79 -0.90 1.00 12.16
C GLU A 79 0.05 2.13 12.49
N LYS A 80 0.17 3.09 11.58
CA LYS A 80 1.13 4.18 11.75
C LYS A 80 0.66 5.24 12.73
N ASN A 81 -0.63 5.54 12.74
CA ASN A 81 -1.13 6.65 13.53
C ASN A 81 -1.67 6.27 14.90
N LEU A 82 -2.22 5.06 15.03
CA LEU A 82 -2.81 4.65 16.30
C LEU A 82 -1.85 3.88 17.20
N LYS A 83 -0.63 3.65 16.75
CA LYS A 83 0.33 2.87 17.52
C LYS A 83 0.70 3.60 18.82
N GLY A 84 0.54 2.87 19.93
CA GLY A 84 0.92 3.38 21.23
C GLY A 84 -0.11 4.27 21.89
N LEU A 85 -1.25 4.52 21.25
CA LEU A 85 -2.28 5.40 21.83
C LEU A 85 -3.03 4.74 22.98
N ASP A 86 -3.10 3.42 22.98
CA ASP A 86 -3.79 2.66 24.02
C ASP A 86 -3.14 2.80 25.39
N LYS A 87 -1.88 3.25 25.44
CA LYS A 87 -1.13 3.40 26.69
C LYS A 87 -1.15 4.82 27.21
N ILE A 88 -1.85 5.72 26.53
CA ILE A 88 -1.88 7.12 26.91
C ILE A 88 -3.23 7.42 27.56
N GLU A 89 -3.21 8.06 28.73
CA GLU A 89 -4.43 8.25 29.50
C GLU A 89 -5.12 9.60 29.30
N THR A 90 -4.36 10.64 28.97
CA THR A 90 -4.94 11.97 28.82
C THR A 90 -5.31 12.27 27.37
N PRO A 91 -6.49 12.87 27.12
CA PRO A 91 -6.91 13.21 25.75
C PRO A 91 -5.93 14.12 25.02
N THR A 92 -5.34 15.08 25.73
CA THR A 92 -4.39 16.01 25.12
C THR A 92 -3.17 15.27 24.59
N GLU A 93 -2.64 14.33 25.36
CA GLU A 93 -1.48 13.55 24.94
C GLU A 93 -1.82 12.62 23.79
N ILE A 94 -3.04 12.08 23.76
CA ILE A 94 -3.51 11.24 22.65
C ILE A 94 -3.48 12.05 21.36
N ILE A 95 -4.02 13.27 21.39
CA ILE A 95 -4.05 14.14 20.22
C ILE A 95 -2.63 14.47 19.74
N LYS A 96 -1.76 14.84 20.68
CA LYS A 96 -0.37 15.14 20.34
C LYS A 96 0.34 13.96 19.71
N ARG A 97 0.16 12.77 20.28
CA ARG A 97 0.79 11.57 19.76
C ARG A 97 0.23 11.21 18.37
N LEU A 98 -1.07 11.36 18.19
CA LEU A 98 -1.69 11.08 16.91
C LEU A 98 -1.14 12.00 15.82
N LEU A 99 -1.03 13.30 16.09
CA LEU A 99 -0.47 14.25 15.15
C LEU A 99 1.00 13.94 14.83
N LYS A 100 1.76 13.58 15.86
CA LYS A 100 3.15 13.23 15.68
C LYS A 100 3.31 11.97 14.84
N ASN A 101 2.49 10.94 15.09
CA ASN A 101 2.52 9.71 14.32
C ASN A 101 2.18 9.98 12.86
N TYR A 102 1.15 10.80 12.63
CA TYR A 102 0.73 11.16 11.29
C TYR A 102 1.87 11.85 10.52
N LYS A 103 2.51 12.79 11.18
CA LYS A 103 3.61 13.53 10.58
C LYS A 103 4.84 12.64 10.34
N ASP A 104 5.27 11.92 11.37
CA ASP A 104 6.56 11.23 11.33
C ASP A 104 6.52 9.85 10.69
N ARG A 105 5.39 9.19 10.77
CA ARG A 105 5.27 7.80 10.31
C ARG A 105 4.47 7.65 9.03
N TYR A 106 3.38 8.39 8.90
CA TYR A 106 2.50 8.22 7.76
C TYR A 106 2.90 9.11 6.58
N LEU A 107 3.02 10.41 6.81
CA LEU A 107 3.35 11.34 5.71
C LEU A 107 4.74 11.12 5.13
N LYS A 108 5.65 10.56 5.93
CA LYS A 108 7.01 10.29 5.47
C LYS A 108 7.20 8.88 4.93
N ASP A 109 6.12 8.12 4.80
CA ASP A 109 6.19 6.76 4.29
C ASP A 109 6.29 6.77 2.77
N ALA A 110 7.49 7.04 2.27
CA ALA A 110 7.73 7.11 0.84
C ALA A 110 7.70 5.74 0.16
N ASP A 111 7.79 4.66 0.91
CA ASP A 111 7.74 3.32 0.35
C ASP A 111 6.32 2.97 -0.11
N ASN A 112 5.33 3.31 0.69
CA ASN A 112 3.93 3.03 0.35
C ASN A 112 3.23 4.22 -0.30
N PHE A 113 3.61 5.44 0.09
CA PHE A 113 2.95 6.65 -0.39
C PHE A 113 3.98 7.66 -0.93
N PRO A 114 4.68 7.30 -2.04
CA PRO A 114 5.72 8.18 -2.57
C PRO A 114 5.20 9.55 -3.01
N GLY A 115 3.92 9.63 -3.36
CA GLY A 115 3.30 10.90 -3.74
C GLY A 115 2.54 11.57 -2.63
N GLY A 116 2.60 11.04 -1.40
CA GLY A 116 1.87 11.58 -0.27
C GLY A 116 0.60 10.81 0.02
N CYS A 117 -0.29 11.40 0.78
CA CYS A 117 -1.49 10.72 1.25
C CYS A 117 -2.47 10.45 0.12
N VAL A 118 -2.80 9.18 -0.09
CA VAL A 118 -3.69 8.76 -1.16
C VAL A 118 -5.13 9.28 -0.96
N PHE A 119 -5.50 9.58 0.28
CA PHE A 119 -6.84 10.07 0.57
C PHE A 119 -7.05 11.53 0.16
N ILE A 120 -5.98 12.25 -0.14
CA ILE A 120 -6.05 13.66 -0.51
C ILE A 120 -5.95 13.85 -2.02
N THR A 121 -5.41 12.89 -2.73
CA THR A 121 -5.31 12.97 -4.20
C THR A 121 -6.63 12.62 -4.92
#